data_cdf39671537328cae43a632c6987d525
#
_entry.id   cdf39671537328cae43a632c6987d525
#
_cell.length_a   1.000
_cell.length_b   1.000
_cell.length_c   1.000
_cell.angle_alpha   90.00
_cell.angle_beta   90.00
_cell.angle_gamma   90.00
#
_symmetry.space_group_name_H-M   'P 1'
#
loop_
_entity.id
_entity.type
_entity.pdbx_description
1 polymer ?
#
loop_
_entity_poly.entity_id
_entity_poly.type
_entity_poly.pdbx_seq_one_letter_code
_entity_poly.pdbx_strand_id
1 'polypeptide(L)'
;MLATLLGGLGVAGLATVAGYNTMSPTSQLYGRTFIGLPRGSGLMALTYDDGPNDPYTWRVMEVLERHRVKATFFLIGQFVRQKPEIARALVAAGHVIGSHTWDHPNLIFRSTSEVRRQLEQAQKAIFDATGVEPKLFRPPFGGRRPASLRTVRAFGLAPIMWNVTCYDWKAESAEEIVAYAERQIRGGDVILLHDGGYRRMGADRSRSVEASDRILAHYKSEGYEFVTIPQMMEQSV
;
A
#
# COMPACT_ATOMS: atom_id res chain seq x y z
N MET A 1 -4.59 30.31 -36.44
CA MET A 1 -4.40 30.60 -35.00
C MET A 1 -5.45 29.93 -34.11
N LEU A 2 -6.75 30.00 -34.39
CA LEU A 2 -7.80 29.37 -33.51
C LEU A 2 -7.68 27.85 -33.44
N ALA A 3 -7.43 27.18 -34.58
CA ALA A 3 -7.27 25.70 -34.62
C ALA A 3 -6.04 25.18 -33.85
N THR A 4 -4.95 25.94 -33.82
CA THR A 4 -3.74 25.64 -33.04
C THR A 4 -3.94 25.84 -31.54
N LEU A 5 -4.74 26.84 -31.13
CA LEU A 5 -5.11 27.05 -29.74
C LEU A 5 -6.06 25.96 -29.20
N LEU A 6 -7.05 25.56 -29.99
CA LEU A 6 -7.98 24.47 -29.61
C LEU A 6 -7.27 23.10 -29.54
N GLY A 7 -6.33 22.84 -30.45
CA GLY A 7 -5.49 21.64 -30.41
C GLY A 7 -4.59 21.60 -29.18
N GLY A 8 -3.98 22.73 -28.79
CA GLY A 8 -3.13 22.84 -27.61
C GLY A 8 -3.90 22.61 -26.28
N LEU A 9 -5.12 23.17 -26.17
CA LEU A 9 -5.98 22.96 -25.00
C LEU A 9 -6.46 21.50 -24.90
N GLY A 10 -6.75 20.85 -26.03
CA GLY A 10 -7.12 19.41 -26.04
C GLY A 10 -5.98 18.50 -25.58
N VAL A 11 -4.75 18.75 -26.05
CA VAL A 11 -3.57 17.95 -25.65
C VAL A 11 -3.22 18.17 -24.19
N ALA A 12 -3.26 19.39 -23.68
CA ALA A 12 -3.03 19.70 -22.27
C ALA A 12 -4.08 19.05 -21.37
N GLY A 13 -5.36 19.08 -21.76
CA GLY A 13 -6.45 18.41 -21.04
C GLY A 13 -6.26 16.90 -20.96
N LEU A 14 -5.90 16.25 -22.06
CA LEU A 14 -5.64 14.80 -22.10
C LEU A 14 -4.42 14.41 -21.24
N ALA A 15 -3.35 15.20 -21.25
CA ALA A 15 -2.17 14.98 -20.44
C ALA A 15 -2.50 15.08 -18.93
N THR A 16 -3.32 16.06 -18.54
CA THR A 16 -3.78 16.23 -17.16
C THR A 16 -4.64 15.05 -16.68
N VAL A 17 -5.59 14.62 -17.51
CA VAL A 17 -6.44 13.45 -17.22
C VAL A 17 -5.58 12.18 -17.10
N ALA A 18 -4.64 11.97 -18.01
CA ALA A 18 -3.74 10.82 -17.96
C ALA A 18 -2.86 10.86 -16.69
N GLY A 19 -2.27 12.02 -16.37
CA GLY A 19 -1.45 12.22 -15.17
C GLY A 19 -2.23 11.94 -13.90
N TYR A 20 -3.44 12.47 -13.78
CA TYR A 20 -4.32 12.20 -12.64
C TYR A 20 -4.61 10.72 -12.50
N ASN A 21 -5.03 10.03 -13.55
CA ASN A 21 -5.38 8.60 -13.49
C ASN A 21 -4.17 7.70 -13.22
N THR A 22 -2.97 8.17 -13.58
CA THR A 22 -1.72 7.45 -13.32
C THR A 22 -1.36 7.45 -11.84
N MET A 23 -1.65 8.54 -11.11
CA MET A 23 -1.22 8.74 -9.72
C MET A 23 -2.36 8.65 -8.69
N SER A 24 -3.60 8.95 -9.07
CA SER A 24 -4.74 8.94 -8.13
C SER A 24 -5.03 7.52 -7.63
N PRO A 25 -4.92 7.24 -6.30
CA PRO A 25 -5.10 5.88 -5.77
C PRO A 25 -6.47 5.30 -6.09
N THR A 26 -7.49 6.14 -6.15
CA THR A 26 -8.89 5.72 -6.34
C THR A 26 -9.32 5.63 -7.80
N SER A 27 -8.48 6.05 -8.76
CA SER A 27 -8.84 5.94 -10.18
C SER A 27 -8.92 4.47 -10.63
N GLN A 28 -9.96 4.14 -11.39
CA GLN A 28 -10.18 2.82 -11.98
C GLN A 28 -10.05 2.82 -13.51
N LEU A 29 -9.65 3.96 -14.12
CA LEU A 29 -9.61 4.11 -15.57
C LEU A 29 -8.66 3.11 -16.25
N TYR A 30 -7.51 2.83 -15.63
CA TYR A 30 -6.52 1.91 -16.20
C TYR A 30 -6.76 0.43 -15.88
N GLY A 31 -7.86 0.13 -15.20
CA GLY A 31 -8.29 -1.20 -14.80
C GLY A 31 -8.58 -1.27 -13.30
N ARG A 32 -9.43 -2.21 -12.94
CA ARG A 32 -9.89 -2.37 -11.56
C ARG A 32 -8.74 -2.61 -10.60
N THR A 33 -8.72 -1.89 -9.48
CA THR A 33 -7.85 -2.12 -8.33
C THR A 33 -8.73 -2.16 -7.09
N PHE A 34 -8.35 -2.93 -6.08
CA PHE A 34 -9.09 -2.89 -4.82
C PHE A 34 -8.68 -1.64 -4.03
N ILE A 35 -9.65 -0.86 -3.59
CA ILE A 35 -9.45 0.41 -2.86
C ILE A 35 -10.21 0.45 -1.54
N GLY A 36 -11.01 -0.58 -1.23
CA GLY A 36 -11.87 -0.67 -0.05
C GLY A 36 -13.28 -1.13 -0.39
N LEU A 37 -14.15 -1.10 0.60
CA LEU A 37 -15.58 -1.39 0.52
C LEU A 37 -16.40 -0.10 0.32
N PRO A 38 -17.70 -0.20 0.06
CA PRO A 38 -18.60 0.95 0.08
C PRO A 38 -18.54 1.70 1.41
N ARG A 39 -18.69 3.02 1.35
CA ARG A 39 -18.74 3.87 2.54
C ARG A 39 -19.81 3.41 3.53
N GLY A 40 -19.54 3.52 4.82
CA GLY A 40 -20.43 3.09 5.89
C GLY A 40 -20.29 1.62 6.28
N SER A 41 -19.38 0.87 5.64
CA SER A 41 -19.00 -0.44 6.15
C SER A 41 -18.30 -0.29 7.50
N GLY A 42 -18.63 -1.18 8.46
CA GLY A 42 -17.96 -1.23 9.76
C GLY A 42 -16.52 -1.77 9.71
N LEU A 43 -16.00 -2.13 8.52
CA LEU A 43 -14.68 -2.72 8.36
C LEU A 43 -13.65 -1.69 7.91
N MET A 44 -12.43 -1.82 8.41
CA MET A 44 -11.24 -1.07 7.97
C MET A 44 -10.04 -1.99 7.80
N ALA A 45 -9.11 -1.65 6.91
CA ALA A 45 -7.85 -2.34 6.77
C ALA A 45 -6.67 -1.39 6.95
N LEU A 46 -5.83 -1.66 7.96
CA LEU A 46 -4.52 -1.01 8.06
C LEU A 46 -3.55 -1.69 7.11
N THR A 47 -2.85 -0.88 6.32
CA THR A 47 -1.83 -1.36 5.40
C THR A 47 -0.55 -0.57 5.54
N TYR A 48 0.59 -1.26 5.46
CA TYR A 48 1.92 -0.69 5.62
C TYR A 48 2.77 -0.97 4.38
N ASP A 49 3.44 0.04 3.87
CA ASP A 49 4.33 -0.05 2.72
C ASP A 49 5.81 0.13 3.13
N ASP A 50 6.72 -0.24 2.25
CA ASP A 50 8.17 -0.05 2.34
C ASP A 50 8.93 -0.90 3.37
N GLY A 51 8.25 -1.79 4.09
CA GLY A 51 8.91 -2.76 4.98
C GLY A 51 9.62 -3.91 4.22
N PRO A 52 10.24 -4.85 4.96
CA PRO A 52 10.47 -4.79 6.40
C PRO A 52 11.52 -3.76 6.78
N ASN A 53 11.38 -3.15 7.96
CA ASN A 53 12.26 -2.09 8.45
C ASN A 53 12.57 -2.29 9.95
N ASP A 54 13.82 -2.53 10.27
CA ASP A 54 14.30 -2.69 11.64
C ASP A 54 14.64 -1.32 12.25
N PRO A 55 14.09 -0.92 13.42
CA PRO A 55 13.22 -1.71 14.32
C PRO A 55 11.71 -1.47 14.12
N TYR A 56 11.29 -0.68 13.16
CA TYR A 56 9.93 -0.11 13.15
C TYR A 56 8.85 -1.13 12.76
N THR A 57 9.13 -2.10 11.88
CA THR A 57 8.18 -3.18 11.61
C THR A 57 7.87 -3.98 12.87
N TRP A 58 8.88 -4.25 13.73
CA TRP A 58 8.67 -4.90 15.03
C TRP A 58 7.75 -4.08 15.93
N ARG A 59 7.99 -2.78 16.03
CA ARG A 59 7.16 -1.87 16.85
C ARG A 59 5.72 -1.77 16.35
N VAL A 60 5.52 -1.77 15.03
CA VAL A 60 4.16 -1.86 14.44
C VAL A 60 3.50 -3.18 14.83
N MET A 61 4.21 -4.30 14.75
CA MET A 61 3.68 -5.61 15.18
C MET A 61 3.26 -5.60 16.65
N GLU A 62 4.07 -5.02 17.54
CA GLU A 62 3.73 -4.87 18.97
C GLU A 62 2.45 -4.05 19.18
N VAL A 63 2.27 -2.96 18.43
CA VAL A 63 1.02 -2.17 18.44
C VAL A 63 -0.16 -3.03 18.01
N LEU A 64 -0.05 -3.71 16.86
CA LEU A 64 -1.11 -4.56 16.31
C LEU A 64 -1.49 -5.70 17.26
N GLU A 65 -0.50 -6.30 17.93
CA GLU A 65 -0.73 -7.37 18.92
C GLU A 65 -1.50 -6.87 20.14
N ARG A 66 -1.11 -5.71 20.71
CA ARG A 66 -1.85 -5.08 21.83
C ARG A 66 -3.32 -4.86 21.50
N HIS A 67 -3.60 -4.44 20.27
CA HIS A 67 -4.96 -4.22 19.79
C HIS A 67 -5.64 -5.49 19.29
N ARG A 68 -4.94 -6.65 19.21
CA ARG A 68 -5.43 -7.92 18.62
C ARG A 68 -5.92 -7.73 17.18
N VAL A 69 -5.19 -6.98 16.39
CA VAL A 69 -5.50 -6.67 15.00
C VAL A 69 -4.46 -7.31 14.08
N LYS A 70 -4.91 -7.82 12.93
CA LYS A 70 -4.03 -8.22 11.84
C LYS A 70 -4.07 -7.19 10.72
N ALA A 71 -2.93 -6.94 10.10
CA ALA A 71 -2.77 -5.94 9.06
C ALA A 71 -2.16 -6.57 7.78
N THR A 72 -2.08 -5.78 6.71
CA THR A 72 -1.42 -6.19 5.47
C THR A 72 -0.19 -5.34 5.23
N PHE A 73 0.95 -5.98 4.93
CA PHE A 73 2.25 -5.35 4.70
C PHE A 73 2.69 -5.57 3.26
N PHE A 74 2.99 -4.50 2.54
CA PHE A 74 3.55 -4.56 1.19
C PHE A 74 5.06 -4.38 1.25
N LEU A 75 5.78 -5.50 1.11
CA LEU A 75 7.20 -5.58 1.39
C LEU A 75 8.05 -5.36 0.14
N ILE A 76 9.15 -4.61 0.30
CA ILE A 76 10.19 -4.43 -0.72
C ILE A 76 11.12 -5.66 -0.70
N GLY A 77 11.24 -6.35 -1.83
CA GLY A 77 11.94 -7.62 -1.92
C GLY A 77 13.41 -7.56 -1.48
N GLN A 78 14.13 -6.49 -1.81
CA GLN A 78 15.53 -6.31 -1.36
C GLN A 78 15.65 -6.21 0.17
N PHE A 79 14.67 -5.63 0.85
CA PHE A 79 14.67 -5.54 2.31
C PHE A 79 14.26 -6.86 2.96
N VAL A 80 13.34 -7.60 2.33
CA VAL A 80 13.05 -8.99 2.75
C VAL A 80 14.31 -9.85 2.68
N ARG A 81 15.12 -9.73 1.62
CA ARG A 81 16.39 -10.46 1.51
C ARG A 81 17.40 -10.06 2.59
N GLN A 82 17.39 -8.79 3.02
CA GLN A 82 18.30 -8.29 4.07
C GLN A 82 17.84 -8.72 5.48
N LYS A 83 16.52 -8.77 5.71
CA LYS A 83 15.89 -9.04 7.02
C LYS A 83 14.77 -10.07 6.90
N PRO A 84 15.08 -11.31 6.45
CA PRO A 84 14.08 -12.35 6.22
C PRO A 84 13.36 -12.77 7.52
N GLU A 85 14.01 -12.62 8.68
CA GLU A 85 13.43 -12.90 9.98
C GLU A 85 12.20 -12.05 10.29
N ILE A 86 12.18 -10.76 9.85
CA ILE A 86 11.02 -9.88 10.06
C ILE A 86 9.83 -10.34 9.19
N ALA A 87 10.10 -10.69 7.93
CA ALA A 87 9.04 -11.20 7.04
C ALA A 87 8.44 -12.52 7.57
N ARG A 88 9.28 -13.43 8.11
CA ARG A 88 8.80 -14.66 8.78
C ARG A 88 7.94 -14.35 10.01
N ALA A 89 8.37 -13.38 10.82
CA ALA A 89 7.63 -13.00 12.02
C ALA A 89 6.25 -12.42 11.68
N LEU A 90 6.16 -11.59 10.64
CA LEU A 90 4.87 -11.06 10.14
C LEU A 90 3.91 -12.20 9.79
N VAL A 91 4.37 -13.18 9.03
CA VAL A 91 3.55 -14.37 8.67
C VAL A 91 3.18 -15.18 9.89
N ALA A 92 4.14 -15.49 10.77
CA ALA A 92 3.92 -16.26 12.00
C ALA A 92 2.91 -15.59 12.95
N ALA A 93 2.89 -14.24 12.97
CA ALA A 93 1.91 -13.46 13.73
C ALA A 93 0.54 -13.38 13.05
N GLY A 94 0.36 -13.96 11.85
CA GLY A 94 -0.91 -13.97 11.11
C GLY A 94 -1.20 -12.69 10.33
N HIS A 95 -0.20 -11.85 10.11
CA HIS A 95 -0.32 -10.73 9.17
C HIS A 95 -0.23 -11.21 7.72
N VAL A 96 -0.84 -10.46 6.80
CA VAL A 96 -0.75 -10.74 5.37
C VAL A 96 0.40 -9.97 4.77
N ILE A 97 1.16 -10.62 3.89
CA ILE A 97 2.22 -9.97 3.11
C ILE A 97 1.86 -9.89 1.64
N GLY A 98 2.10 -8.72 1.05
CA GLY A 98 2.02 -8.44 -0.38
C GLY A 98 3.37 -8.00 -0.93
N SER A 99 3.48 -7.95 -2.25
CA SER A 99 4.67 -7.49 -2.96
C SER A 99 4.63 -5.97 -3.18
N HIS A 100 5.75 -5.29 -2.91
CA HIS A 100 5.96 -3.86 -3.21
C HIS A 100 7.15 -3.64 -4.16
N THR A 101 7.34 -4.55 -5.13
CA THR A 101 8.48 -4.63 -6.05
C THR A 101 9.79 -5.04 -5.37
N TRP A 102 10.86 -5.16 -6.20
CA TRP A 102 12.18 -5.52 -5.69
C TRP A 102 12.90 -4.38 -4.98
N ASP A 103 12.99 -3.20 -5.62
CA ASP A 103 13.75 -2.03 -5.16
C ASP A 103 12.98 -0.70 -5.26
N HIS A 104 11.65 -0.78 -5.31
CA HIS A 104 10.73 0.36 -5.26
C HIS A 104 10.87 1.38 -6.42
N PRO A 105 10.99 0.96 -7.70
CA PRO A 105 11.05 1.91 -8.80
C PRO A 105 9.67 2.49 -9.12
N ASN A 106 9.63 3.72 -9.62
CA ASN A 106 8.38 4.23 -10.17
C ASN A 106 8.06 3.49 -11.50
N LEU A 107 7.04 2.63 -11.46
CA LEU A 107 6.66 1.75 -12.58
C LEU A 107 6.11 2.48 -13.80
N ILE A 108 5.75 3.76 -13.67
CA ILE A 108 5.28 4.57 -14.80
C ILE A 108 6.36 4.67 -15.87
N PHE A 109 7.63 4.76 -15.45
CA PHE A 109 8.79 4.95 -16.32
C PHE A 109 9.52 3.64 -16.66
N ARG A 110 8.97 2.46 -16.29
CA ARG A 110 9.63 1.17 -16.51
C ARG A 110 9.03 0.41 -17.69
N SER A 111 9.87 -0.28 -18.46
CA SER A 111 9.43 -1.19 -19.50
C SER A 111 8.66 -2.38 -18.89
N THR A 112 7.89 -3.08 -19.72
CA THR A 112 7.18 -4.30 -19.27
C THR A 112 8.14 -5.38 -18.79
N SER A 113 9.30 -5.52 -19.43
CA SER A 113 10.34 -6.47 -19.01
C SER A 113 10.93 -6.11 -17.65
N GLU A 114 11.16 -4.82 -17.40
CA GLU A 114 11.61 -4.36 -16.09
C GLU A 114 10.55 -4.60 -15.00
N VAL A 115 9.26 -4.31 -15.29
CA VAL A 115 8.17 -4.63 -14.34
C VAL A 115 8.16 -6.12 -14.00
N ARG A 116 8.29 -7.01 -15.02
CA ARG A 116 8.39 -8.46 -14.79
C ARG A 116 9.53 -8.80 -13.84
N ARG A 117 10.74 -8.32 -14.12
CA ARG A 117 11.93 -8.55 -13.29
C ARG A 117 11.71 -8.11 -11.84
N GLN A 118 11.10 -6.94 -11.64
CA GLN A 118 10.76 -6.41 -10.32
C GLN A 118 9.82 -7.34 -9.54
N LEU A 119 8.79 -7.85 -10.21
CA LEU A 119 7.83 -8.77 -9.59
C LEU A 119 8.47 -10.12 -9.27
N GLU A 120 9.18 -10.72 -10.23
CA GLU A 120 9.85 -12.03 -10.08
C GLU A 120 10.83 -12.02 -8.91
N GLN A 121 11.69 -11.01 -8.83
CA GLN A 121 12.69 -10.90 -7.77
C GLN A 121 12.04 -10.68 -6.39
N ALA A 122 10.99 -9.85 -6.30
CA ALA A 122 10.30 -9.63 -5.05
C ALA A 122 9.54 -10.86 -4.56
N GLN A 123 8.77 -11.52 -5.46
CA GLN A 123 8.05 -12.74 -5.13
C GLN A 123 9.00 -13.84 -4.67
N LYS A 124 10.13 -14.02 -5.39
CA LYS A 124 11.15 -15.00 -5.01
C LYS A 124 11.72 -14.71 -3.62
N ALA A 125 12.10 -13.47 -3.33
CA ALA A 125 12.66 -13.11 -2.03
C ALA A 125 11.65 -13.34 -0.88
N ILE A 126 10.38 -12.99 -1.09
CA ILE A 126 9.31 -13.21 -0.12
C ILE A 126 9.11 -14.72 0.10
N PHE A 127 9.03 -15.50 -0.98
CA PHE A 127 8.85 -16.96 -0.88
C PHE A 127 10.05 -17.64 -0.21
N ASP A 128 11.28 -17.29 -0.61
CA ASP A 128 12.50 -17.85 -0.01
C ASP A 128 12.58 -17.57 1.50
N ALA A 129 12.10 -16.40 1.93
CA ALA A 129 12.10 -16.00 3.33
C ALA A 129 10.98 -16.67 4.16
N THR A 130 9.79 -16.85 3.60
CA THR A 130 8.57 -17.11 4.36
C THR A 130 7.86 -18.42 3.99
N GLY A 131 8.16 -19.00 2.83
CA GLY A 131 7.39 -20.09 2.22
C GLY A 131 6.03 -19.68 1.65
N VAL A 132 5.68 -18.38 1.70
CA VAL A 132 4.39 -17.84 1.24
C VAL A 132 4.54 -17.14 -0.09
N GLU A 133 3.72 -17.52 -1.07
CA GLU A 133 3.58 -16.77 -2.32
C GLU A 133 2.67 -15.57 -2.11
N PRO A 134 3.15 -14.31 -2.27
CA PRO A 134 2.29 -13.15 -2.18
C PRO A 134 1.24 -13.17 -3.28
N LYS A 135 -0.01 -12.87 -2.94
CA LYS A 135 -1.13 -12.74 -3.91
C LYS A 135 -1.57 -11.29 -4.10
N LEU A 136 -1.04 -10.39 -3.29
CA LEU A 136 -1.34 -8.97 -3.31
C LEU A 136 -0.13 -8.18 -3.80
N PHE A 137 -0.41 -7.09 -4.49
CA PHE A 137 0.62 -6.18 -4.99
C PHE A 137 0.17 -4.73 -4.80
N ARG A 138 1.08 -3.87 -4.35
CA ARG A 138 0.87 -2.42 -4.37
C ARG A 138 1.96 -1.77 -5.21
N PRO A 139 1.60 -0.91 -6.20
CA PRO A 139 2.61 -0.23 -7.00
C PRO A 139 3.30 0.87 -6.18
N PRO A 140 4.64 0.99 -6.25
CA PRO A 140 5.38 2.11 -5.68
C PRO A 140 4.79 3.46 -6.06
N PHE A 141 4.67 4.37 -5.07
CA PHE A 141 4.07 5.70 -5.21
C PHE A 141 2.60 5.70 -5.69
N GLY A 142 1.93 4.55 -5.73
CA GLY A 142 0.64 4.38 -6.38
C GLY A 142 0.69 4.50 -7.91
N GLY A 143 1.88 4.67 -8.47
CA GLY A 143 2.13 4.92 -9.88
C GLY A 143 1.83 3.70 -10.77
N ARG A 144 0.86 3.84 -11.69
CA ARG A 144 0.43 2.73 -12.54
C ARG A 144 0.01 3.18 -13.93
N ARG A 145 0.06 2.23 -14.87
CA ARG A 145 -0.42 2.38 -16.24
C ARG A 145 -1.05 1.05 -16.70
N PRO A 146 -1.84 1.04 -17.77
CA PRO A 146 -2.52 -0.18 -18.24
C PRO A 146 -1.57 -1.37 -18.44
N ALA A 147 -0.38 -1.15 -18.99
CA ALA A 147 0.60 -2.20 -19.22
C ALA A 147 1.14 -2.80 -17.90
N SER A 148 1.48 -1.96 -16.89
CA SER A 148 1.95 -2.45 -15.60
C SER A 148 0.88 -3.27 -14.87
N LEU A 149 -0.38 -2.82 -14.88
CA LEU A 149 -1.49 -3.57 -14.26
C LEU A 149 -1.76 -4.92 -14.96
N ARG A 150 -1.66 -4.98 -16.30
CA ARG A 150 -1.76 -6.27 -17.03
C ARG A 150 -0.64 -7.22 -16.63
N THR A 151 0.59 -6.73 -16.51
CA THR A 151 1.72 -7.53 -16.06
C THR A 151 1.52 -8.06 -14.65
N VAL A 152 1.11 -7.21 -13.72
CA VAL A 152 0.81 -7.60 -12.31
C VAL A 152 -0.20 -8.75 -12.27
N ARG A 153 -1.31 -8.64 -13.01
CA ARG A 153 -2.33 -9.69 -13.05
C ARG A 153 -1.83 -10.99 -13.70
N ALA A 154 -0.98 -10.89 -14.73
CA ALA A 154 -0.39 -12.06 -15.36
C ALA A 154 0.54 -12.85 -14.41
N PHE A 155 1.00 -12.21 -13.32
CA PHE A 155 1.73 -12.85 -12.21
C PHE A 155 0.81 -13.41 -11.11
N GLY A 156 -0.52 -13.42 -11.32
CA GLY A 156 -1.48 -13.88 -10.32
C GLY A 156 -1.64 -12.93 -9.14
N LEU A 157 -1.20 -11.67 -9.27
CA LEU A 157 -1.24 -10.67 -8.23
C LEU A 157 -2.46 -9.76 -8.36
N ALA A 158 -3.19 -9.56 -7.26
CA ALA A 158 -4.26 -8.58 -7.16
C ALA A 158 -3.67 -7.18 -6.86
N PRO A 159 -3.91 -6.16 -7.71
CA PRO A 159 -3.46 -4.80 -7.44
C PRO A 159 -4.33 -4.14 -6.37
N ILE A 160 -3.69 -3.75 -5.26
CA ILE A 160 -4.31 -3.11 -4.09
C ILE A 160 -3.85 -1.65 -4.01
N MET A 161 -4.81 -0.75 -3.90
CA MET A 161 -4.58 0.66 -3.66
C MET A 161 -5.11 1.04 -2.27
N TRP A 162 -5.49 2.29 -2.08
CA TRP A 162 -6.03 2.81 -0.82
C TRP A 162 -6.99 3.97 -1.10
N ASN A 163 -7.82 4.31 -0.14
CA ASN A 163 -8.70 5.48 -0.18
C ASN A 163 -8.47 6.45 0.99
N VAL A 164 -7.65 6.07 1.98
CA VAL A 164 -7.21 6.95 3.06
C VAL A 164 -5.70 7.10 3.03
N THR A 165 -5.21 8.32 2.82
CA THR A 165 -3.79 8.67 2.81
C THR A 165 -3.42 9.41 4.08
N CYS A 166 -2.60 8.82 4.94
CA CYS A 166 -2.20 9.42 6.22
C CYS A 166 -1.03 10.40 6.10
N TYR A 167 -0.35 10.46 4.95
CA TYR A 167 0.82 11.32 4.68
C TYR A 167 1.93 11.21 5.73
N ASP A 168 2.09 10.06 6.34
CA ASP A 168 3.04 9.79 7.43
C ASP A 168 4.51 9.96 7.05
N TRP A 169 4.82 9.96 5.75
CA TRP A 169 6.19 10.23 5.23
C TRP A 169 6.59 11.71 5.30
N LYS A 170 5.65 12.64 5.49
CA LYS A 170 5.89 14.08 5.56
C LYS A 170 5.35 14.75 6.83
N ALA A 171 4.48 14.07 7.58
CA ALA A 171 3.89 14.59 8.80
C ALA A 171 4.95 14.86 9.88
N GLU A 172 4.78 15.91 10.64
CA GLU A 172 5.73 16.31 11.69
C GLU A 172 5.41 15.67 13.04
N SER A 173 4.19 15.10 13.20
CA SER A 173 3.76 14.42 14.42
C SER A 173 2.78 13.29 14.17
N ALA A 174 2.55 12.44 15.15
CA ALA A 174 1.53 11.40 15.10
C ALA A 174 0.11 11.97 15.07
N GLU A 175 -0.12 13.10 15.75
CA GLU A 175 -1.38 13.84 15.73
C GLU A 175 -1.76 14.29 14.33
N GLU A 176 -0.79 14.79 13.58
CA GLU A 176 -0.99 15.23 12.19
C GLU A 176 -1.37 14.04 11.30
N ILE A 177 -0.73 12.89 11.47
CA ILE A 177 -1.06 11.65 10.75
C ILE A 177 -2.50 11.22 11.05
N VAL A 178 -2.88 11.21 12.33
CA VAL A 178 -4.25 10.88 12.76
C VAL A 178 -5.26 11.86 12.16
N ALA A 179 -4.98 13.16 12.21
CA ALA A 179 -5.86 14.17 11.64
C ALA A 179 -6.04 14.03 10.12
N TYR A 180 -5.00 13.60 9.39
CA TYR A 180 -5.15 13.26 7.96
C TYR A 180 -6.06 12.06 7.75
N ALA A 181 -5.96 11.02 8.57
CA ALA A 181 -6.82 9.84 8.51
C ALA A 181 -8.28 10.18 8.79
N GLU A 182 -8.57 10.87 9.91
CA GLU A 182 -9.92 11.24 10.36
C GLU A 182 -10.71 12.05 9.33
N ARG A 183 -10.06 12.94 8.60
CA ARG A 183 -10.70 13.72 7.53
C ARG A 183 -11.21 12.86 6.37
N GLN A 184 -10.65 11.68 6.17
CA GLN A 184 -10.90 10.81 5.02
C GLN A 184 -11.68 9.54 5.38
N ILE A 185 -11.55 9.00 6.59
CA ILE A 185 -12.21 7.76 7.03
C ILE A 185 -13.74 7.92 7.00
N ARG A 186 -14.40 6.94 6.38
CA ARG A 186 -15.85 6.89 6.21
C ARG A 186 -16.41 5.48 6.43
N GLY A 187 -15.56 4.51 6.83
CA GLY A 187 -15.89 3.10 6.90
C GLY A 187 -15.76 2.41 5.54
N GLY A 188 -15.25 1.18 5.55
CA GLY A 188 -14.88 0.44 4.35
C GLY A 188 -13.49 0.79 3.83
N ASP A 189 -12.65 1.40 4.65
CA ASP A 189 -11.44 2.07 4.20
C ASP A 189 -10.21 1.15 4.18
N VAL A 190 -9.37 1.33 3.15
CA VAL A 190 -7.98 0.87 3.10
C VAL A 190 -7.08 2.04 3.45
N ILE A 191 -6.43 1.97 4.61
CA ILE A 191 -5.61 3.03 5.19
C ILE A 191 -4.16 2.79 4.85
N LEU A 192 -3.51 3.76 4.20
CA LEU A 192 -2.08 3.73 3.87
C LEU A 192 -1.25 4.38 4.96
N LEU A 193 -0.34 3.58 5.50
CA LEU A 193 0.77 3.98 6.37
C LEU A 193 2.08 3.34 5.85
N HIS A 194 3.21 3.69 6.46
CA HIS A 194 4.51 3.10 6.13
C HIS A 194 5.21 2.63 7.41
N ASP A 195 5.70 1.38 7.38
CA ASP A 195 6.58 0.84 8.42
C ASP A 195 8.05 0.96 8.02
N GLY A 196 8.31 1.29 6.74
CA GLY A 196 9.64 1.47 6.18
C GLY A 196 9.85 2.76 5.39
N GLY A 197 11.03 2.89 4.83
CA GLY A 197 11.35 3.94 3.87
C GLY A 197 12.11 3.36 2.70
N TYR A 198 11.58 3.51 1.51
CA TYR A 198 12.06 2.83 0.29
C TYR A 198 13.54 3.08 -0.06
N ARG A 199 14.15 4.15 0.46
CA ARG A 199 15.55 4.51 0.14
C ARG A 199 16.56 3.72 0.95
N ARG A 200 16.22 3.35 2.20
CA ARG A 200 17.14 2.66 3.11
C ARG A 200 16.41 1.97 4.25
N MET A 201 16.99 0.88 4.73
CA MET A 201 16.65 0.25 6.00
C MET A 201 16.91 1.21 7.16
N GLY A 202 16.13 1.10 8.24
CA GLY A 202 16.28 1.92 9.45
C GLY A 202 15.71 3.34 9.32
N ALA A 203 14.90 3.62 8.30
CA ALA A 203 14.19 4.90 8.21
C ALA A 203 13.25 5.07 9.40
N ASP A 204 13.30 6.23 10.06
CA ASP A 204 12.46 6.51 11.23
C ASP A 204 10.97 6.51 10.86
N ARG A 205 10.20 5.67 11.56
CA ARG A 205 8.74 5.53 11.46
C ARG A 205 8.06 5.57 12.84
N SER A 206 8.73 6.15 13.83
CA SER A 206 8.19 6.28 15.20
C SER A 206 6.80 6.94 15.20
N ARG A 207 6.62 7.97 14.38
CA ARG A 207 5.34 8.68 14.23
C ARG A 207 4.24 7.80 13.63
N SER A 208 4.58 6.98 12.63
CA SER A 208 3.65 6.01 12.03
C SER A 208 3.23 4.94 13.04
N VAL A 209 4.17 4.46 13.87
CA VAL A 209 3.90 3.50 14.95
C VAL A 209 2.91 4.10 15.96
N GLU A 210 3.19 5.31 16.44
CA GLU A 210 2.32 6.02 17.39
C GLU A 210 0.94 6.34 16.81
N ALA A 211 0.89 6.80 15.55
CA ALA A 211 -0.37 7.08 14.87
C ALA A 211 -1.20 5.81 14.67
N SER A 212 -0.57 4.67 14.39
CA SER A 212 -1.25 3.37 14.31
C SER A 212 -1.95 3.01 15.62
N ASP A 213 -1.27 3.19 16.76
CA ASP A 213 -1.83 2.93 18.08
C ASP A 213 -3.08 3.79 18.35
N ARG A 214 -2.99 5.08 18.06
CA ARG A 214 -4.08 6.05 18.24
C ARG A 214 -5.28 5.77 17.31
N ILE A 215 -5.04 5.49 16.03
CA ILE A 215 -6.08 5.15 15.05
C ILE A 215 -6.82 3.88 15.50
N LEU A 216 -6.08 2.84 15.91
CA LEU A 216 -6.67 1.60 16.39
C LEU A 216 -7.50 1.81 17.66
N ALA A 217 -6.97 2.54 18.65
CA ALA A 217 -7.67 2.82 19.90
C ALA A 217 -8.98 3.57 19.64
N HIS A 218 -8.93 4.62 18.83
CA HIS A 218 -10.08 5.46 18.52
C HIS A 218 -11.17 4.70 17.77
N TYR A 219 -10.87 4.14 16.60
CA TYR A 219 -11.90 3.54 15.75
C TYR A 219 -12.44 2.22 16.28
N LYS A 220 -11.65 1.46 17.05
CA LYS A 220 -12.20 0.30 17.78
C LYS A 220 -13.19 0.71 18.86
N SER A 221 -12.96 1.83 19.55
CA SER A 221 -13.92 2.35 20.53
C SER A 221 -15.23 2.83 19.90
N GLU A 222 -15.18 3.19 18.59
CA GLU A 222 -16.34 3.55 17.77
C GLU A 222 -17.05 2.34 17.13
N GLY A 223 -16.57 1.12 17.42
CA GLY A 223 -17.18 -0.12 16.93
C GLY A 223 -16.71 -0.59 15.57
N TYR A 224 -15.66 0.00 14.99
CA TYR A 224 -15.08 -0.49 13.74
C TYR A 224 -14.24 -1.75 13.98
N GLU A 225 -14.32 -2.67 13.02
CA GLU A 225 -13.49 -3.88 12.98
C GLU A 225 -12.33 -3.70 12.00
N PHE A 226 -11.11 -4.04 12.44
CA PHE A 226 -9.92 -4.02 11.59
C PHE A 226 -9.63 -5.42 11.06
N VAL A 227 -9.57 -5.53 9.74
CA VAL A 227 -9.37 -6.79 9.00
C VAL A 227 -8.19 -6.69 8.03
N THR A 228 -7.69 -7.82 7.56
CA THR A 228 -6.70 -7.85 6.48
C THR A 228 -7.34 -7.60 5.11
N ILE A 229 -6.53 -7.22 4.11
CA ILE A 229 -7.05 -7.00 2.74
C ILE A 229 -7.80 -8.24 2.19
N PRO A 230 -7.30 -9.48 2.29
CA PRO A 230 -8.08 -10.65 1.83
C PRO A 230 -9.43 -10.77 2.51
N GLN A 231 -9.50 -10.63 3.84
CA GLN A 231 -10.76 -10.68 4.58
C GLN A 231 -11.74 -9.59 4.13
N MET A 232 -11.22 -8.37 3.90
CA MET A 232 -12.03 -7.25 3.39
C MET A 232 -12.53 -7.53 1.96
N MET A 233 -11.71 -8.15 1.09
CA MET A 233 -12.11 -8.51 -0.28
C MET A 233 -13.21 -9.57 -0.31
N GLU A 234 -13.25 -10.51 0.61
CA GLU A 234 -14.30 -11.52 0.74
C GLU A 234 -15.68 -10.89 1.00
N GLN A 235 -15.73 -9.73 1.63
CA GLN A 235 -16.98 -8.99 1.88
C GLN A 235 -17.42 -8.11 0.68
N SER A 236 -16.61 -8.05 -0.38
CA SER A 236 -16.92 -7.26 -1.58
C SER A 236 -17.65 -8.02 -2.69
N VAL A 237 -18.01 -9.27 -2.45
CA VAL A 237 -18.69 -10.18 -3.41
C VAL A 237 -20.19 -10.11 -3.29
#